data_1df68e6b7cb5069251ebf8c225c4d020
#
_entry.id   1df68e6b7cb5069251ebf8c225c4d020
#
_cell.length_a   1.000
_cell.length_b   1.000
_cell.length_c   1.000
_cell.angle_alpha   90.00
_cell.angle_beta   90.00
_cell.angle_gamma   90.00
#
_symmetry.space_group_name_H-M   'P 1'
#
loop_
_entity.id
_entity.type
_entity.pdbx_description
1 polymer ?
#
loop_
_entity_poly.entity_id
_entity_poly.type
_entity_poly.pdbx_seq_one_letter_code
_entity_poly.pdbx_strand_id
1 'polypeptide(L)'
;MRHLLSMGALAGALAGMILAGTVHLRAADAPATGISAPTVDEATQKRIDGKAKRLIEAARIDDAAKAESVKTILGTWFVTLWDWHKQHDPELAQLWSEWSKARSVVPKDEFPGEIVAHKIDDAYSSLKPAYQALLSQLAAAELTPEQIDAIKETWSRSPGMTRTYNAYLQTVPDLTDEQKKVIHDRMLLAREAAMLTDADKEIVNLYKIHKVKVEAYIGSIQWAKLHAAFANKGKVAQEPPAAKPADASK
;
A
#
# COMPACT_ATOMS: atom_id res chain seq x y z
N MET A 1 -44.92 36.39 -10.86
CA MET A 1 -44.98 36.50 -12.34
C MET A 1 -44.50 35.19 -12.93
N ARG A 2 -45.42 34.55 -13.61
CA ARG A 2 -45.33 33.27 -14.32
C ARG A 2 -44.52 33.46 -15.61
N HIS A 3 -43.69 32.50 -16.00
CA HIS A 3 -43.53 32.05 -17.39
C HIS A 3 -43.13 30.58 -17.43
N LEU A 4 -44.09 29.78 -17.82
CA LEU A 4 -43.99 28.45 -18.43
C LEU A 4 -43.73 28.64 -19.93
N LEU A 5 -42.91 27.78 -20.53
CA LEU A 5 -42.95 27.37 -21.96
C LEU A 5 -42.03 26.14 -22.05
N SER A 6 -42.54 24.99 -22.27
CA SER A 6 -43.15 24.35 -23.44
C SER A 6 -42.13 23.46 -24.17
N MET A 7 -42.33 22.20 -23.98
CA MET A 7 -42.32 21.01 -24.88
C MET A 7 -41.72 21.16 -26.28
N GLY A 8 -40.90 20.18 -26.63
CA GLY A 8 -40.51 19.86 -27.98
C GLY A 8 -40.04 18.42 -28.08
N ALA A 9 -40.97 17.50 -28.25
CA ALA A 9 -40.71 16.11 -28.62
C ALA A 9 -40.37 16.05 -30.12
N LEU A 10 -39.28 15.37 -30.49
CA LEU A 10 -39.04 14.93 -31.85
C LEU A 10 -38.66 13.43 -31.83
N ALA A 11 -39.64 12.65 -32.17
CA ALA A 11 -39.45 11.24 -32.55
C ALA A 11 -38.91 11.19 -33.97
N GLY A 12 -37.76 10.60 -34.14
CA GLY A 12 -37.16 10.27 -35.44
C GLY A 12 -36.81 8.78 -35.46
N ALA A 13 -37.70 8.00 -36.02
CA ALA A 13 -37.43 6.60 -36.36
C ALA A 13 -36.51 6.55 -37.56
N LEU A 14 -35.34 5.88 -37.43
CA LEU A 14 -34.51 5.46 -38.53
C LEU A 14 -34.24 3.95 -38.41
N ALA A 15 -35.00 3.20 -39.21
CA ALA A 15 -34.69 1.81 -39.49
C ALA A 15 -33.43 1.79 -40.41
N GLY A 16 -32.41 1.08 -39.96
CA GLY A 16 -31.16 0.94 -40.75
C GLY A 16 -30.52 -0.43 -40.50
N MET A 17 -30.75 -1.33 -41.41
CA MET A 17 -30.05 -2.56 -41.81
C MET A 17 -28.95 -3.09 -40.88
N ILE A 18 -29.23 -4.25 -40.29
CA ILE A 18 -28.23 -5.14 -39.69
C ILE A 18 -27.48 -5.82 -40.85
N LEU A 19 -26.29 -5.36 -41.15
CA LEU A 19 -25.29 -6.11 -41.90
C LEU A 19 -24.49 -6.93 -40.90
N ALA A 20 -24.76 -8.23 -40.81
CA ALA A 20 -23.97 -9.20 -40.09
C ALA A 20 -22.61 -9.37 -40.81
N GLY A 21 -21.68 -8.49 -40.53
CA GLY A 21 -20.29 -8.65 -40.84
C GLY A 21 -19.62 -9.46 -39.75
N THR A 22 -19.37 -10.74 -39.97
CA THR A 22 -18.46 -11.55 -39.16
C THR A 22 -17.06 -10.97 -39.27
N VAL A 23 -16.73 -10.08 -38.32
CA VAL A 23 -15.34 -9.65 -38.11
C VAL A 23 -14.61 -10.85 -37.51
N HIS A 24 -13.90 -11.60 -38.32
CA HIS A 24 -12.85 -12.47 -37.85
C HIS A 24 -11.78 -11.59 -37.20
N LEU A 25 -11.84 -11.47 -35.89
CA LEU A 25 -10.71 -10.99 -35.06
C LEU A 25 -9.59 -12.01 -35.27
N ARG A 26 -8.76 -11.74 -36.29
CA ARG A 26 -7.46 -12.36 -36.41
C ARG A 26 -6.70 -11.94 -35.16
N ALA A 27 -6.41 -12.92 -34.29
CA ALA A 27 -5.50 -12.73 -33.18
C ALA A 27 -4.25 -12.08 -33.77
N ALA A 28 -4.05 -10.80 -33.44
CA ALA A 28 -2.82 -10.12 -33.79
C ALA A 28 -1.75 -10.88 -32.96
N ASP A 29 -0.83 -11.53 -33.69
CA ASP A 29 0.42 -12.02 -33.16
C ASP A 29 1.07 -10.86 -32.40
N ALA A 30 0.90 -10.84 -31.07
CA ALA A 30 1.71 -10.00 -30.24
C ALA A 30 3.17 -10.43 -30.51
N PRO A 31 4.07 -9.50 -30.86
CA PRO A 31 5.46 -9.88 -31.00
C PRO A 31 5.88 -10.46 -29.66
N ALA A 32 6.19 -11.75 -29.66
CA ALA A 32 6.95 -12.37 -28.60
C ALA A 32 8.31 -11.66 -28.58
N THR A 33 8.38 -10.52 -27.90
CA THR A 33 9.64 -9.95 -27.47
C THR A 33 10.24 -11.00 -26.54
N GLY A 34 11.02 -11.87 -27.12
CA GLY A 34 11.87 -12.80 -26.39
C GLY A 34 12.82 -12.01 -25.50
N ILE A 35 12.32 -11.61 -24.34
CA ILE A 35 13.18 -11.22 -23.23
C ILE A 35 13.83 -12.54 -22.82
N SER A 36 15.01 -12.78 -23.38
CA SER A 36 15.87 -13.85 -22.88
C SER A 36 16.05 -13.58 -21.40
N ALA A 37 15.58 -14.49 -20.56
CA ALA A 37 15.78 -14.37 -19.12
C ALA A 37 17.28 -14.12 -18.87
N PRO A 38 17.66 -13.09 -18.10
CA PRO A 38 19.06 -12.81 -17.84
C PRO A 38 19.71 -14.09 -17.27
N THR A 39 20.78 -14.53 -17.90
CA THR A 39 21.54 -15.70 -17.43
C THR A 39 22.19 -15.34 -16.11
N VAL A 40 21.64 -15.86 -15.04
CA VAL A 40 22.23 -15.78 -13.70
C VAL A 40 23.10 -17.00 -13.45
N ASP A 41 24.13 -16.88 -12.60
CA ASP A 41 24.93 -18.02 -12.18
C ASP A 41 24.12 -19.06 -11.39
N GLU A 42 24.63 -20.28 -11.29
CA GLU A 42 23.95 -21.42 -10.64
C GLU A 42 23.59 -21.13 -9.18
N ALA A 43 24.49 -20.47 -8.42
CA ALA A 43 24.23 -20.13 -7.03
C ALA A 43 23.09 -19.13 -6.89
N THR A 44 23.04 -18.15 -7.77
CA THR A 44 21.96 -17.15 -7.86
C THR A 44 20.65 -17.84 -8.26
N GLN A 45 20.66 -18.74 -9.25
CA GLN A 45 19.46 -19.48 -9.65
C GLN A 45 18.91 -20.32 -8.50
N LYS A 46 19.75 -21.03 -7.78
CA LYS A 46 19.37 -21.82 -6.59
C LYS A 46 18.74 -20.93 -5.51
N ARG A 47 19.24 -19.71 -5.32
CA ARG A 47 18.68 -18.75 -4.37
C ARG A 47 17.29 -18.25 -4.82
N ILE A 48 17.11 -17.96 -6.11
CA ILE A 48 15.80 -17.63 -6.71
C ILE A 48 14.82 -18.76 -6.48
N ASP A 49 15.19 -19.98 -6.86
CA ASP A 49 14.33 -21.16 -6.74
C ASP A 49 13.88 -21.39 -5.30
N GLY A 50 14.80 -21.27 -4.35
CA GLY A 50 14.49 -21.41 -2.93
C GLY A 50 13.54 -20.32 -2.39
N LYS A 51 13.68 -19.09 -2.88
CA LYS A 51 12.76 -17.99 -2.52
C LYS A 51 11.40 -18.20 -3.18
N ALA A 52 11.33 -18.47 -4.48
CA ALA A 52 10.09 -18.69 -5.22
C ALA A 52 9.30 -19.87 -4.64
N LYS A 53 9.97 -20.98 -4.32
CA LYS A 53 9.34 -22.15 -3.69
C LYS A 53 8.61 -21.79 -2.41
N ARG A 54 9.22 -21.02 -1.50
CA ARG A 54 8.58 -20.59 -0.24
C ARG A 54 7.34 -19.74 -0.47
N LEU A 55 7.35 -18.87 -1.49
CA LEU A 55 6.22 -18.02 -1.84
C LEU A 55 5.07 -18.83 -2.42
N ILE A 56 5.37 -19.80 -3.29
CA ILE A 56 4.40 -20.73 -3.90
C ILE A 56 3.74 -21.59 -2.83
N GLU A 57 4.53 -22.16 -1.90
CA GLU A 57 4.03 -22.94 -0.77
C GLU A 57 3.11 -22.11 0.13
N ALA A 58 3.50 -20.87 0.45
CA ALA A 58 2.70 -19.97 1.26
C ALA A 58 1.37 -19.60 0.59
N ALA A 59 1.37 -19.45 -0.74
CA ALA A 59 0.17 -19.19 -1.53
C ALA A 59 -0.68 -20.44 -1.81
N ARG A 60 -0.23 -21.63 -1.36
CA ARG A 60 -0.91 -22.93 -1.55
C ARG A 60 -1.26 -23.19 -3.02
N ILE A 61 -0.25 -23.02 -3.89
CA ILE A 61 -0.40 -23.28 -5.33
C ILE A 61 -0.03 -24.75 -5.55
N ASP A 62 -1.05 -25.62 -5.56
CA ASP A 62 -0.88 -27.07 -5.62
C ASP A 62 -0.80 -27.58 -7.07
N ASP A 63 -1.28 -26.83 -8.05
CA ASP A 63 -1.15 -27.17 -9.48
C ASP A 63 0.30 -26.98 -9.93
N ALA A 64 0.90 -28.05 -10.42
CA ALA A 64 2.32 -28.06 -10.79
C ALA A 64 2.65 -27.15 -11.98
N ALA A 65 1.76 -27.05 -12.97
CA ALA A 65 1.97 -26.19 -14.15
C ALA A 65 1.85 -24.72 -13.77
N LYS A 66 0.86 -24.37 -12.94
CA LYS A 66 0.70 -23.04 -12.37
C LYS A 66 1.87 -22.66 -11.47
N ALA A 67 2.34 -23.56 -10.60
CA ALA A 67 3.49 -23.35 -9.75
C ALA A 67 4.77 -23.04 -10.54
N GLU A 68 5.02 -23.75 -11.66
CA GLU A 68 6.18 -23.49 -12.51
C GLU A 68 6.07 -22.14 -13.25
N SER A 69 4.86 -21.78 -13.72
CA SER A 69 4.59 -20.47 -14.30
C SER A 69 4.86 -19.35 -13.29
N VAL A 70 4.34 -19.47 -12.07
CA VAL A 70 4.55 -18.51 -10.97
C VAL A 70 6.01 -18.43 -10.58
N LYS A 71 6.72 -19.55 -10.52
CA LYS A 71 8.17 -19.60 -10.26
C LYS A 71 8.94 -18.77 -11.29
N THR A 72 8.60 -18.90 -12.57
CA THR A 72 9.22 -18.13 -13.66
C THR A 72 8.94 -16.62 -13.50
N ILE A 73 7.70 -16.24 -13.21
CA ILE A 73 7.30 -14.85 -12.98
C ILE A 73 8.07 -14.24 -11.79
N LEU A 74 8.10 -14.95 -10.66
CA LEU A 74 8.84 -14.51 -9.47
C LEU A 74 10.34 -14.47 -9.72
N GLY A 75 10.89 -15.43 -10.47
CA GLY A 75 12.30 -15.44 -10.86
C GLY A 75 12.68 -14.19 -11.64
N THR A 76 11.88 -13.82 -12.64
CA THR A 76 12.06 -12.58 -13.41
C THR A 76 12.02 -11.34 -12.51
N TRP A 77 11.11 -11.31 -11.54
CA TRP A 77 11.03 -10.21 -10.57
C TRP A 77 12.28 -10.12 -9.70
N PHE A 78 12.80 -11.23 -9.16
CA PHE A 78 14.04 -11.22 -8.40
C PHE A 78 15.20 -10.66 -9.19
N VAL A 79 15.37 -11.10 -10.44
CA VAL A 79 16.44 -10.58 -11.31
C VAL A 79 16.26 -9.08 -11.57
N THR A 80 15.05 -8.64 -11.86
CA THR A 80 14.73 -7.21 -12.06
C THR A 80 15.12 -6.39 -10.83
N LEU A 81 14.77 -6.86 -9.63
CA LEU A 81 15.15 -6.19 -8.38
C LEU A 81 16.67 -6.11 -8.22
N TRP A 82 17.38 -7.22 -8.41
CA TRP A 82 18.83 -7.24 -8.18
C TRP A 82 19.59 -6.37 -9.18
N ASP A 83 19.18 -6.37 -10.45
CA ASP A 83 19.78 -5.50 -11.46
C ASP A 83 19.52 -4.02 -11.15
N TRP A 84 18.33 -3.70 -10.68
CA TRP A 84 18.00 -2.36 -10.24
C TRP A 84 18.82 -1.96 -9.00
N HIS A 85 18.86 -2.79 -7.97
CA HIS A 85 19.62 -2.56 -6.74
C HIS A 85 21.11 -2.39 -7.03
N LYS A 86 21.68 -3.22 -7.90
CA LYS A 86 23.09 -3.11 -8.31
C LYS A 86 23.46 -1.72 -8.82
N GLN A 87 22.51 -1.01 -9.43
CA GLN A 87 22.71 0.34 -9.95
C GLN A 87 22.43 1.41 -8.90
N HIS A 88 21.50 1.18 -7.96
CA HIS A 88 20.99 2.19 -7.03
C HIS A 88 21.47 2.01 -5.58
N ASP A 89 22.10 0.88 -5.23
CA ASP A 89 22.58 0.64 -3.87
C ASP A 89 23.48 1.72 -3.28
N PRO A 90 24.42 2.35 -4.04
CA PRO A 90 25.24 3.42 -3.48
C PRO A 90 24.40 4.62 -3.03
N GLU A 91 23.40 5.03 -3.82
CA GLU A 91 22.48 6.11 -3.50
C GLU A 91 21.58 5.74 -2.33
N LEU A 92 20.99 4.54 -2.38
CA LEU A 92 20.14 4.03 -1.30
C LEU A 92 20.89 3.93 0.02
N ALA A 93 22.13 3.46 0.03
CA ALA A 93 22.95 3.37 1.23
C ALA A 93 23.18 4.77 1.86
N GLN A 94 23.41 5.78 1.04
CA GLN A 94 23.53 7.16 1.49
C GLN A 94 22.19 7.65 2.09
N LEU A 95 21.08 7.48 1.37
CA LEU A 95 19.75 7.91 1.83
C LEU A 95 19.36 7.22 3.14
N TRP A 96 19.59 5.91 3.26
CA TRP A 96 19.34 5.18 4.51
C TRP A 96 20.21 5.67 5.68
N SER A 97 21.47 6.05 5.41
CA SER A 97 22.34 6.64 6.41
C SER A 97 21.84 8.02 6.86
N GLU A 98 21.46 8.87 5.92
CA GLU A 98 20.88 10.19 6.18
C GLU A 98 19.59 10.10 7.00
N TRP A 99 18.69 9.19 6.61
CA TRP A 99 17.44 8.94 7.32
C TRP A 99 17.67 8.49 8.77
N SER A 100 18.63 7.56 8.97
CA SER A 100 19.00 7.10 10.30
C SER A 100 19.56 8.22 11.17
N LYS A 101 20.43 9.07 10.62
CA LYS A 101 21.01 10.24 11.31
C LYS A 101 19.92 11.26 11.66
N ALA A 102 19.04 11.60 10.72
CA ALA A 102 17.95 12.56 10.95
C ALA A 102 17.03 12.13 12.11
N ARG A 103 16.82 10.83 12.28
CA ARG A 103 15.99 10.28 13.37
C ARG A 103 16.73 10.10 14.71
N SER A 104 18.04 10.19 14.73
CA SER A 104 18.84 10.04 15.95
C SER A 104 19.06 11.36 16.72
N VAL A 105 18.66 12.49 16.15
CA VAL A 105 18.79 13.81 16.78
C VAL A 105 17.85 13.95 17.97
N VAL A 106 18.33 14.56 19.04
CA VAL A 106 17.55 14.81 20.27
C VAL A 106 17.54 16.34 20.54
N PRO A 107 16.38 16.98 20.73
CA PRO A 107 15.02 16.41 20.71
C PRO A 107 14.66 15.87 19.33
N LYS A 108 13.78 14.88 19.30
CA LYS A 108 13.35 14.27 18.04
C LYS A 108 12.64 15.30 17.17
N ASP A 109 13.25 15.60 16.06
CA ASP A 109 12.64 16.33 14.96
C ASP A 109 12.38 15.34 13.82
N GLU A 110 11.12 15.07 13.54
CA GLU A 110 10.75 14.09 12.52
C GLU A 110 10.74 14.70 11.11
N PHE A 111 10.70 16.01 10.99
CA PHE A 111 10.64 16.71 9.70
C PHE A 111 11.84 16.43 8.77
N PRO A 112 13.11 16.50 9.22
CA PRO A 112 14.24 16.10 8.39
C PRO A 112 14.21 14.64 7.97
N GLY A 113 13.75 13.75 8.86
CA GLY A 113 13.59 12.33 8.56
C GLY A 113 12.52 12.08 7.51
N GLU A 114 11.44 12.86 7.49
CA GLU A 114 10.37 12.74 6.50
C GLU A 114 10.83 13.19 5.10
N ILE A 115 11.62 14.27 5.01
CA ILE A 115 12.23 14.71 3.75
C ILE A 115 13.07 13.59 3.13
N VAL A 116 13.91 12.95 3.93
CA VAL A 116 14.75 11.83 3.43
C VAL A 116 13.91 10.62 3.08
N ALA A 117 12.85 10.33 3.84
CA ALA A 117 11.90 9.25 3.52
C ALA A 117 11.24 9.45 2.15
N HIS A 118 10.88 10.70 1.80
CA HIS A 118 10.36 11.00 0.45
C HIS A 118 11.40 10.74 -0.65
N LYS A 119 12.68 11.11 -0.43
CA LYS A 119 13.74 10.80 -1.39
C LYS A 119 13.93 9.29 -1.57
N ILE A 120 13.77 8.50 -0.49
CA ILE A 120 13.81 7.05 -0.57
C ILE A 120 12.62 6.54 -1.39
N ASP A 121 11.39 7.02 -1.12
CA ASP A 121 10.20 6.66 -1.90
C ASP A 121 10.36 7.02 -3.39
N ASP A 122 10.99 8.17 -3.70
CA ASP A 122 11.27 8.62 -5.06
C ASP A 122 12.30 7.71 -5.76
N ALA A 123 13.37 7.31 -5.06
CA ALA A 123 14.36 6.38 -5.60
C ALA A 123 13.71 5.04 -6.00
N TYR A 124 12.85 4.46 -5.15
CA TYR A 124 12.11 3.25 -5.48
C TYR A 124 11.02 3.44 -6.55
N SER A 125 10.64 4.67 -6.86
CA SER A 125 9.51 4.94 -7.78
C SER A 125 9.72 4.37 -9.17
N SER A 126 10.96 4.27 -9.64
CA SER A 126 11.33 3.69 -10.94
C SER A 126 11.04 2.19 -11.05
N LEU A 127 10.92 1.47 -9.92
CA LEU A 127 10.52 0.05 -9.88
C LEU A 127 9.00 -0.17 -9.97
N LYS A 128 8.19 0.86 -9.73
CA LYS A 128 6.72 0.71 -9.69
C LYS A 128 6.13 0.12 -10.98
N PRO A 129 6.55 0.53 -12.20
CA PRO A 129 6.02 -0.08 -13.43
C PRO A 129 6.33 -1.58 -13.52
N ALA A 130 7.55 -2.00 -13.17
CA ALA A 130 7.93 -3.41 -13.17
C ALA A 130 7.18 -4.20 -12.10
N TYR A 131 6.94 -3.62 -10.94
CA TYR A 131 6.09 -4.22 -9.90
C TYR A 131 4.64 -4.37 -10.34
N GLN A 132 4.06 -3.40 -11.03
CA GLN A 132 2.72 -3.53 -11.61
C GLN A 132 2.67 -4.63 -12.69
N ALA A 133 3.73 -4.77 -13.49
CA ALA A 133 3.84 -5.87 -14.44
C ALA A 133 3.89 -7.24 -13.74
N LEU A 134 4.63 -7.37 -12.63
CA LEU A 134 4.61 -8.57 -11.79
C LEU A 134 3.18 -8.92 -11.36
N LEU A 135 2.43 -7.96 -10.78
CA LEU A 135 1.07 -8.21 -10.32
C LEU A 135 0.14 -8.63 -11.45
N SER A 136 0.28 -7.99 -12.62
CA SER A 136 -0.50 -8.34 -13.82
C SER A 136 -0.18 -9.76 -14.31
N GLN A 137 1.10 -10.16 -14.28
CA GLN A 137 1.52 -11.52 -14.67
C GLN A 137 1.02 -12.58 -13.68
N LEU A 138 1.06 -12.31 -12.37
CA LEU A 138 0.50 -13.21 -11.36
C LEU A 138 -1.02 -13.38 -11.53
N ALA A 139 -1.74 -12.31 -11.84
CA ALA A 139 -3.17 -12.37 -12.16
C ALA A 139 -3.43 -13.14 -13.46
N ALA A 140 -2.62 -12.94 -14.50
CA ALA A 140 -2.71 -13.67 -15.77
C ALA A 140 -2.39 -15.17 -15.62
N ALA A 141 -1.59 -15.54 -14.61
CA ALA A 141 -1.37 -16.94 -14.20
C ALA A 141 -2.54 -17.50 -13.36
N GLU A 142 -3.68 -16.80 -13.34
CA GLU A 142 -4.91 -17.19 -12.65
C GLU A 142 -4.74 -17.39 -11.12
N LEU A 143 -3.87 -16.59 -10.50
CA LEU A 143 -3.81 -16.54 -9.04
C LEU A 143 -5.00 -15.74 -8.51
N THR A 144 -5.61 -16.25 -7.43
CA THR A 144 -6.64 -15.50 -6.72
C THR A 144 -6.03 -14.31 -5.97
N PRO A 145 -6.81 -13.27 -5.64
CA PRO A 145 -6.34 -12.16 -4.81
C PRO A 145 -5.71 -12.64 -3.50
N GLU A 146 -6.27 -13.67 -2.86
CA GLU A 146 -5.77 -14.25 -1.61
C GLU A 146 -4.41 -14.92 -1.81
N GLN A 147 -4.18 -15.59 -2.94
CA GLN A 147 -2.90 -16.18 -3.28
C GLN A 147 -1.82 -15.10 -3.52
N ILE A 148 -2.18 -14.02 -4.23
CA ILE A 148 -1.29 -12.87 -4.44
C ILE A 148 -0.97 -12.19 -3.10
N ASP A 149 -1.96 -12.04 -2.22
CA ASP A 149 -1.75 -11.48 -0.88
C ASP A 149 -0.84 -12.39 -0.03
N ALA A 150 -0.99 -13.70 -0.07
CA ALA A 150 -0.13 -14.63 0.63
C ALA A 150 1.34 -14.54 0.15
N ILE A 151 1.56 -14.36 -1.16
CA ILE A 151 2.89 -14.06 -1.72
C ILE A 151 3.45 -12.77 -1.12
N LYS A 152 2.68 -11.67 -1.17
CA LYS A 152 3.08 -10.37 -0.62
C LYS A 152 3.39 -10.45 0.87
N GLU A 153 2.55 -11.13 1.63
CA GLU A 153 2.73 -11.31 3.07
C GLU A 153 4.02 -12.07 3.40
N THR A 154 4.28 -13.15 2.68
CA THR A 154 5.47 -13.96 2.90
C THR A 154 6.74 -13.23 2.48
N TRP A 155 6.69 -12.51 1.34
CA TRP A 155 7.80 -11.69 0.86
C TRP A 155 8.17 -10.60 1.85
N SER A 156 7.18 -9.79 2.24
CA SER A 156 7.35 -8.61 3.09
C SER A 156 7.44 -8.93 4.59
N ARG A 157 7.37 -10.22 4.97
CA ARG A 157 7.32 -10.66 6.38
C ARG A 157 6.17 -10.04 7.18
N SER A 158 5.03 -9.89 6.55
CA SER A 158 3.83 -9.19 7.08
C SER A 158 3.18 -9.74 8.35
N PRO A 159 3.48 -10.93 8.90
CA PRO A 159 3.04 -11.21 10.28
C PRO A 159 3.43 -10.12 11.27
N GLY A 160 4.51 -9.36 10.96
CA GLY A 160 4.88 -8.14 11.69
C GLY A 160 3.89 -6.99 11.50
N MET A 161 3.32 -6.83 10.30
CA MET A 161 2.31 -5.80 10.02
C MET A 161 1.03 -6.04 10.82
N THR A 162 0.45 -7.22 10.74
CA THR A 162 -0.78 -7.58 11.46
C THR A 162 -0.59 -7.42 12.97
N ARG A 163 0.55 -7.84 13.52
CA ARG A 163 0.87 -7.67 14.94
C ARG A 163 0.95 -6.19 15.32
N THR A 164 1.58 -5.37 14.50
CA THR A 164 1.70 -3.92 14.74
C THR A 164 0.34 -3.23 14.66
N TYR A 165 -0.48 -3.58 13.67
CA TYR A 165 -1.85 -3.07 13.56
C TYR A 165 -2.68 -3.41 14.80
N ASN A 166 -2.68 -4.67 15.23
CA ASN A 166 -3.39 -5.10 16.43
C ASN A 166 -2.89 -4.39 17.69
N ALA A 167 -1.58 -4.14 17.80
CA ALA A 167 -1.02 -3.37 18.91
C ALA A 167 -1.56 -1.92 18.93
N TYR A 168 -1.71 -1.26 17.77
CA TYR A 168 -2.35 0.06 17.70
C TYR A 168 -3.80 0.04 18.15
N LEU A 169 -4.58 -0.97 17.72
CA LEU A 169 -5.99 -1.11 18.16
C LEU A 169 -6.12 -1.31 19.66
N GLN A 170 -5.17 -2.03 20.27
CA GLN A 170 -5.14 -2.23 21.73
C GLN A 170 -4.70 -0.98 22.47
N THR A 171 -3.75 -0.21 21.93
CA THR A 171 -3.20 0.99 22.57
C THR A 171 -4.17 2.18 22.47
N VAL A 172 -4.99 2.24 21.43
CA VAL A 172 -5.97 3.31 21.21
C VAL A 172 -7.35 2.69 20.97
N PRO A 173 -8.05 2.28 22.05
CA PRO A 173 -9.26 1.48 21.95
C PRO A 173 -10.46 2.22 21.33
N ASP A 174 -10.49 3.57 21.40
CA ASP A 174 -11.63 4.37 20.94
C ASP A 174 -11.50 4.85 19.47
N LEU A 175 -10.74 4.14 18.64
CA LEU A 175 -10.66 4.44 17.22
C LEU A 175 -11.99 4.13 16.51
N THR A 176 -12.48 5.05 15.69
CA THR A 176 -13.62 4.77 14.79
C THR A 176 -13.22 3.77 13.70
N ASP A 177 -14.20 3.18 13.03
CA ASP A 177 -13.90 2.22 11.96
C ASP A 177 -13.20 2.89 10.77
N GLU A 178 -13.50 4.15 10.48
CA GLU A 178 -12.78 4.95 9.48
C GLU A 178 -11.31 5.17 9.89
N GLN A 179 -11.06 5.45 11.17
CA GLN A 179 -9.70 5.63 11.68
C GLN A 179 -8.91 4.32 11.64
N LYS A 180 -9.53 3.19 12.01
CA LYS A 180 -8.93 1.86 11.89
C LYS A 180 -8.59 1.55 10.43
N LYS A 181 -9.53 1.87 9.50
CA LYS A 181 -9.31 1.71 8.07
C LYS A 181 -8.10 2.52 7.57
N VAL A 182 -7.99 3.79 7.94
CA VAL A 182 -6.85 4.63 7.56
C VAL A 182 -5.52 4.05 8.07
N ILE A 183 -5.48 3.56 9.31
CA ILE A 183 -4.30 2.92 9.88
C ILE A 183 -3.96 1.66 9.09
N HIS A 184 -4.95 0.81 8.81
CA HIS A 184 -4.78 -0.42 8.05
C HIS A 184 -4.26 -0.14 6.64
N ASP A 185 -4.89 0.79 5.91
CA ASP A 185 -4.49 1.16 4.54
C ASP A 185 -3.04 1.67 4.49
N ARG A 186 -2.62 2.48 5.47
CA ARG A 186 -1.22 2.93 5.57
C ARG A 186 -0.25 1.78 5.83
N MET A 187 -0.67 0.77 6.62
CA MET A 187 0.14 -0.43 6.83
C MET A 187 0.23 -1.29 5.56
N LEU A 188 -0.84 -1.34 4.75
CA LEU A 188 -0.81 -1.99 3.43
C LEU A 188 0.18 -1.27 2.49
N LEU A 189 0.24 0.07 2.49
CA LEU A 189 1.25 0.81 1.71
C LEU A 189 2.68 0.43 2.13
N ALA A 190 2.92 0.18 3.42
CA ALA A 190 4.21 -0.33 3.88
C ALA A 190 4.55 -1.70 3.29
N ARG A 191 3.55 -2.59 3.18
CA ARG A 191 3.68 -3.91 2.55
C ARG A 191 4.03 -3.78 1.06
N GLU A 192 3.31 -2.92 0.35
CA GLU A 192 3.58 -2.68 -1.08
C GLU A 192 5.00 -2.10 -1.31
N ALA A 193 5.44 -1.16 -0.47
CA ALA A 193 6.81 -0.64 -0.52
C ALA A 193 7.85 -1.75 -0.26
N ALA A 194 7.59 -2.64 0.69
CA ALA A 194 8.47 -3.76 1.01
C ALA A 194 8.62 -4.78 -0.13
N MET A 195 7.71 -4.80 -1.10
CA MET A 195 7.83 -5.63 -2.31
C MET A 195 8.93 -5.14 -3.26
N LEU A 196 9.42 -3.91 -3.10
CA LEU A 196 10.42 -3.30 -3.98
C LEU A 196 11.87 -3.62 -3.56
N THR A 197 12.05 -4.47 -2.57
CA THR A 197 13.37 -4.98 -2.15
C THR A 197 13.26 -6.41 -1.65
N ASP A 198 14.35 -7.16 -1.70
CA ASP A 198 14.45 -8.49 -1.08
C ASP A 198 15.46 -8.51 0.11
N ALA A 199 15.99 -7.33 0.45
CA ALA A 199 16.91 -7.14 1.54
C ALA A 199 16.15 -6.95 2.88
N ASP A 200 16.34 -7.87 3.81
CA ASP A 200 15.66 -7.88 5.12
C ASP A 200 15.74 -6.55 5.87
N LYS A 201 16.90 -5.92 5.85
CA LYS A 201 17.14 -4.64 6.53
C LYS A 201 16.30 -3.51 5.92
N GLU A 202 16.19 -3.50 4.60
CA GLU A 202 15.42 -2.49 3.88
C GLU A 202 13.93 -2.69 4.07
N ILE A 203 13.43 -3.93 4.00
CA ILE A 203 12.05 -4.27 4.35
C ILE A 203 11.69 -3.68 5.72
N VAL A 204 12.50 -3.94 6.74
CA VAL A 204 12.28 -3.41 8.09
C VAL A 204 12.31 -1.88 8.13
N ASN A 205 13.20 -1.24 7.38
CA ASN A 205 13.30 0.21 7.36
C ASN A 205 12.12 0.86 6.62
N LEU A 206 11.65 0.27 5.51
CA LEU A 206 10.44 0.71 4.82
C LEU A 206 9.22 0.64 5.75
N TYR A 207 9.07 -0.44 6.51
CA TYR A 207 8.03 -0.50 7.54
C TYR A 207 8.17 0.60 8.59
N LYS A 208 9.39 0.95 9.03
CA LYS A 208 9.61 2.04 10.01
C LYS A 208 9.20 3.40 9.45
N ILE A 209 9.46 3.69 8.17
CA ILE A 209 9.01 4.94 7.51
C ILE A 209 7.48 5.05 7.59
N HIS A 210 6.77 4.00 7.18
CA HIS A 210 5.31 4.01 7.21
C HIS A 210 4.74 3.99 8.63
N LYS A 211 5.41 3.33 9.55
CA LYS A 211 5.02 3.31 10.97
C LYS A 211 5.01 4.72 11.57
N VAL A 212 6.00 5.55 11.28
CA VAL A 212 6.03 6.95 11.73
C VAL A 212 4.80 7.73 11.23
N LYS A 213 4.43 7.54 9.95
CA LYS A 213 3.24 8.18 9.37
C LYS A 213 1.94 7.72 10.06
N VAL A 214 1.86 6.45 10.48
CA VAL A 214 0.74 5.92 11.26
C VAL A 214 0.72 6.52 12.67
N GLU A 215 1.86 6.57 13.34
CA GLU A 215 2.00 7.12 14.70
C GLU A 215 1.67 8.61 14.74
N ALA A 216 2.10 9.37 13.74
CA ALA A 216 1.73 10.78 13.59
C ALA A 216 0.21 10.96 13.41
N TYR A 217 -0.44 10.10 12.62
CA TYR A 217 -1.89 10.11 12.46
C TYR A 217 -2.63 9.80 13.77
N ILE A 218 -2.19 8.78 14.51
CA ILE A 218 -2.75 8.44 15.83
C ILE A 218 -2.54 9.61 16.81
N GLY A 219 -1.37 10.23 16.80
CA GLY A 219 -1.09 11.43 17.59
C GLY A 219 -2.04 12.58 17.30
N SER A 220 -2.37 12.82 16.03
CA SER A 220 -3.32 13.86 15.63
C SER A 220 -4.74 13.59 16.15
N ILE A 221 -5.18 12.33 16.19
CA ILE A 221 -6.47 11.94 16.77
C ILE A 221 -6.51 12.20 18.28
N GLN A 222 -5.46 11.82 19.00
CA GLN A 222 -5.35 12.04 20.43
C GLN A 222 -5.32 13.53 20.77
N TRP A 223 -4.57 14.31 19.99
CA TRP A 223 -4.52 15.75 20.13
C TRP A 223 -5.91 16.40 19.92
N ALA A 224 -6.64 16.01 18.90
CA ALA A 224 -8.00 16.50 18.64
C ALA A 224 -8.95 16.18 19.80
N LYS A 225 -8.90 14.96 20.35
CA LYS A 225 -9.70 14.56 21.53
C LYS A 225 -9.34 15.40 22.77
N LEU A 226 -8.06 15.66 23.01
CA LEU A 226 -7.58 16.47 24.12
C LEU A 226 -8.07 17.90 24.00
N HIS A 227 -7.97 18.52 22.82
CA HIS A 227 -8.48 19.87 22.56
C HIS A 227 -9.98 19.98 22.77
N ALA A 228 -10.75 19.02 22.28
CA ALA A 228 -12.20 18.99 22.48
C ALA A 228 -12.56 18.89 23.98
N ALA A 229 -11.84 18.09 24.75
CA ALA A 229 -12.04 17.97 26.18
C ALA A 229 -11.75 19.29 26.93
N PHE A 230 -10.68 20.02 26.55
CA PHE A 230 -10.38 21.32 27.14
C PHE A 230 -11.40 22.38 26.76
N ALA A 231 -11.87 22.44 25.52
CA ALA A 231 -12.89 23.37 25.08
C ALA A 231 -14.23 23.15 25.84
N ASN A 232 -14.59 21.89 26.12
CA ASN A 232 -15.78 21.55 26.88
C ASN A 232 -15.64 21.92 28.38
N LYS A 233 -14.46 21.72 28.98
CA LYS A 233 -14.20 22.17 30.36
C LYS A 233 -14.33 23.69 30.52
N GLY A 234 -13.88 24.46 29.53
CA GLY A 234 -14.04 25.92 29.50
C GLY A 234 -15.52 26.36 29.44
N LYS A 235 -16.37 25.62 28.72
CA LYS A 235 -17.81 25.89 28.64
C LYS A 235 -18.53 25.57 29.95
N VAL A 236 -18.17 24.45 30.62
CA VAL A 236 -18.78 24.07 31.90
C VAL A 236 -18.39 25.06 33.01
N ALA A 237 -17.19 25.64 32.95
CA ALA A 237 -16.75 26.66 33.91
C ALA A 237 -17.43 28.03 33.72
N GLN A 238 -18.10 28.27 32.57
CA GLN A 238 -18.83 29.51 32.28
C GLN A 238 -20.34 29.43 32.53
N GLU A 239 -20.88 28.26 32.87
CA GLU A 239 -22.25 28.16 33.31
C GLU A 239 -22.39 28.90 34.67
N PRO A 240 -23.26 29.96 34.75
CA PRO A 240 -23.49 30.65 36.01
C PRO A 240 -24.04 29.65 37.02
N PRO A 241 -23.66 29.75 38.32
CA PRO A 241 -24.17 28.85 39.33
C PRO A 241 -25.69 28.90 39.33
N ALA A 242 -26.31 27.72 39.22
CA ALA A 242 -27.77 27.59 39.22
C ALA A 242 -28.33 28.42 40.39
N ALA A 243 -29.28 29.31 40.04
CA ALA A 243 -29.91 30.19 41.01
C ALA A 243 -30.46 29.36 42.18
N LYS A 244 -30.01 29.68 43.39
CA LYS A 244 -30.54 29.04 44.61
C LYS A 244 -32.03 29.15 44.62
N PRO A 245 -32.78 28.06 44.88
CA PRO A 245 -34.22 28.14 45.01
C PRO A 245 -34.55 29.18 46.11
N ALA A 246 -35.44 30.13 45.78
CA ALA A 246 -35.89 31.13 46.72
C ALA A 246 -36.49 30.42 47.95
N ASP A 247 -35.96 30.77 49.11
CA ASP A 247 -36.41 30.27 50.40
C ASP A 247 -37.89 30.64 50.58
N ALA A 248 -38.77 29.65 50.49
CA ALA A 248 -40.20 29.81 50.74
C ALA A 248 -40.45 29.64 52.24
N SER A 249 -40.03 30.65 53.01
CA SER A 249 -40.43 30.79 54.40
C SER A 249 -41.32 32.01 54.58
N LYS A 250 -42.62 31.81 54.50
CA LYS A 250 -43.63 32.55 55.28
C LYS A 250 -44.82 31.65 55.59
#